data_0ad2ea2f5c4fb5224c84c14a2752088d
#
_entry.id   0ad2ea2f5c4fb5224c84c14a2752088d
#
_cell.length_a   1.000
_cell.length_b   1.000
_cell.length_c   1.000
_cell.angle_alpha   90.00
_cell.angle_beta   90.00
_cell.angle_gamma   90.00
#
_symmetry.space_group_name_H-M   'P 1'
#
loop_
_entity.id
_entity.type
_entity.pdbx_description
1 polymer ?
#
loop_
_entity_poly.entity_id
_entity_poly.type
_entity_poly.pdbx_seq_one_letter_code
_entity_poly.pdbx_strand_id
1 'polypeptide(L)'
;MTAQLLKNKSFTVLAKGLDNPKGLTFAPDGSLYVTEAGIGGDGASIPAPSGQGNLHYGLSGTICKIENGTAQRILTGLPSVAFPDGSGAAGPHDIKFDATGKAYVLLGYAANPTFRKSLGDTDLGKVITLNLSNNTLSSIADITNCEVINKIASSESEVASNPLSLYVDEHRLVVVDAGANSLLSVNTDGSNLKLLAAIPERILTNPIFPGAKSQNFDRGHVPAPGAFPQAPTQVPMQSVPTDVVKGVDGAYYVCEFSGFPFPEGGANIYRISVDGEIEVFASLFTQLIDMTFDAEGNLYVLQHMNQSGWKGIPDGALIKIAPNGERTTLIEGNGLEMPSALTIGPDGAFYIINKGGRPGIGQVIRIENPTNIHRSYI
;
A
#
# COMPACT_ATOMS: atom_id res chain seq x y z
N MET A 1 -2.11 -11.56 32.18
CA MET A 1 -3.49 -11.80 31.66
C MET A 1 -3.33 -12.04 30.17
N THR A 2 -3.55 -13.27 29.74
CA THR A 2 -3.45 -13.67 28.32
C THR A 2 -4.46 -12.87 27.52
N ALA A 3 -4.01 -12.07 26.54
CA ALA A 3 -4.87 -11.37 25.60
C ALA A 3 -5.77 -12.40 24.91
N GLN A 4 -7.05 -12.34 25.21
CA GLN A 4 -8.06 -13.21 24.61
C GLN A 4 -8.21 -12.73 23.16
N LEU A 5 -7.63 -13.50 22.23
CA LEU A 5 -7.85 -13.34 20.80
C LEU A 5 -9.33 -13.07 20.54
N LEU A 6 -9.61 -12.04 19.74
CA LEU A 6 -10.96 -11.66 19.32
C LEU A 6 -11.54 -12.73 18.38
N LYS A 7 -11.73 -13.94 18.87
CA LYS A 7 -12.15 -15.11 18.09
C LYS A 7 -13.54 -15.02 17.44
N ASN A 8 -14.33 -13.98 17.72
CA ASN A 8 -15.68 -13.81 17.17
C ASN A 8 -16.07 -12.33 17.01
N LYS A 9 -15.17 -11.46 16.50
CA LYS A 9 -15.62 -10.10 16.14
C LYS A 9 -16.26 -10.11 14.76
N SER A 10 -17.53 -9.74 14.73
CA SER A 10 -18.21 -9.32 13.52
C SER A 10 -17.69 -7.92 13.17
N PHE A 11 -17.17 -7.71 11.96
CA PHE A 11 -16.97 -6.38 11.43
C PHE A 11 -18.21 -5.89 10.69
N THR A 12 -18.43 -4.59 10.74
CA THR A 12 -19.51 -3.96 9.98
C THR A 12 -18.99 -3.62 8.58
N VAL A 13 -19.62 -4.12 7.54
CA VAL A 13 -19.33 -3.72 6.15
C VAL A 13 -19.99 -2.38 5.88
N LEU A 14 -19.19 -1.37 5.60
CA LEU A 14 -19.65 0.00 5.29
C LEU A 14 -19.85 0.21 3.79
N ALA A 15 -19.07 -0.46 2.95
CA ALA A 15 -19.19 -0.41 1.50
C ALA A 15 -18.63 -1.68 0.89
N LYS A 16 -19.08 -2.02 -0.33
CA LYS A 16 -18.66 -3.19 -1.10
C LYS A 16 -18.71 -2.93 -2.59
N GLY A 17 -18.11 -3.83 -3.38
CA GLY A 17 -18.13 -3.71 -4.84
C GLY A 17 -17.08 -2.73 -5.37
N LEU A 18 -15.98 -2.54 -4.62
CA LEU A 18 -14.88 -1.65 -5.02
C LEU A 18 -13.91 -2.38 -5.94
N ASP A 19 -13.34 -1.62 -6.88
CA ASP A 19 -12.41 -2.11 -7.90
C ASP A 19 -10.95 -1.85 -7.50
N ASN A 20 -10.26 -2.88 -7.00
CA ASN A 20 -8.87 -2.78 -6.50
C ASN A 20 -8.65 -1.58 -5.56
N PRO A 21 -9.42 -1.44 -4.47
CA PRO A 21 -9.27 -0.31 -3.57
C PRO A 21 -7.90 -0.35 -2.88
N LYS A 22 -7.27 0.84 -2.70
CA LYS A 22 -5.90 0.98 -2.20
C LYS A 22 -5.77 1.87 -0.97
N GLY A 23 -6.16 3.13 -1.07
CA GLY A 23 -6.03 4.12 0.00
C GLY A 23 -7.33 4.34 0.76
N LEU A 24 -7.24 4.58 2.07
CA LEU A 24 -8.37 4.83 2.97
C LEU A 24 -7.98 5.93 3.96
N THR A 25 -8.76 7.00 4.03
CA THR A 25 -8.44 8.10 4.95
C THR A 25 -9.67 8.91 5.35
N PHE A 26 -9.61 9.50 6.52
CA PHE A 26 -10.56 10.52 6.95
C PHE A 26 -10.07 11.91 6.57
N ALA A 27 -10.96 12.73 5.98
CA ALA A 27 -10.72 14.16 5.85
C ALA A 27 -10.93 14.86 7.21
N PRO A 28 -10.44 16.13 7.39
CA PRO A 28 -10.63 16.87 8.62
C PRO A 28 -12.08 17.12 9.02
N ASP A 29 -13.02 17.06 8.07
CA ASP A 29 -14.47 17.18 8.31
C ASP A 29 -15.12 15.87 8.81
N GLY A 30 -14.32 14.80 8.97
CA GLY A 30 -14.78 13.47 9.37
C GLY A 30 -15.32 12.60 8.23
N SER A 31 -15.27 13.06 6.99
CA SER A 31 -15.66 12.27 5.82
C SER A 31 -14.62 11.20 5.51
N LEU A 32 -15.06 9.99 5.19
CA LEU A 32 -14.19 8.87 4.85
C LEU A 32 -14.07 8.72 3.32
N TYR A 33 -12.82 8.68 2.83
CA TYR A 33 -12.50 8.55 1.42
C TYR A 33 -11.74 7.26 1.13
N VAL A 34 -11.98 6.72 -0.08
CA VAL A 34 -11.34 5.51 -0.62
C VAL A 34 -10.87 5.80 -2.04
N THR A 35 -9.67 5.34 -2.38
CA THR A 35 -9.21 5.30 -3.77
C THR A 35 -9.43 3.91 -4.36
N GLU A 36 -9.90 3.84 -5.60
CA GLU A 36 -9.97 2.63 -6.41
C GLU A 36 -8.92 2.75 -7.53
N ALA A 37 -7.96 1.83 -7.56
CA ALA A 37 -6.97 1.81 -8.64
C ALA A 37 -7.59 1.51 -10.01
N GLY A 38 -8.82 1.03 -10.03
CA GLY A 38 -9.56 0.71 -11.25
C GLY A 38 -9.24 -0.69 -11.79
N ILE A 39 -9.48 -0.88 -13.08
CA ILE A 39 -9.36 -2.17 -13.78
C ILE A 39 -8.60 -2.03 -15.11
N GLY A 40 -7.83 -0.95 -15.30
CA GLY A 40 -7.23 -0.64 -16.59
C GLY A 40 -8.29 -0.31 -17.65
N GLY A 41 -8.10 -0.80 -18.86
CA GLY A 41 -9.04 -0.61 -20.00
C GLY A 41 -8.47 -1.17 -21.30
N ASP A 42 -9.02 -0.72 -22.43
CA ASP A 42 -8.68 -1.22 -23.78
C ASP A 42 -7.62 -0.35 -24.49
N GLY A 43 -6.95 0.54 -23.78
CA GLY A 43 -5.96 1.44 -24.34
C GLY A 43 -4.59 0.78 -24.59
N ALA A 44 -3.56 1.61 -24.77
CA ALA A 44 -2.19 1.15 -24.94
C ALA A 44 -1.75 0.24 -23.78
N SER A 45 -0.84 -0.69 -24.07
CA SER A 45 -0.32 -1.60 -23.06
C SER A 45 1.18 -1.44 -22.85
N ILE A 46 1.63 -1.75 -21.64
CA ILE A 46 3.04 -1.75 -21.25
C ILE A 46 3.41 -3.08 -20.58
N PRO A 47 4.66 -3.53 -20.69
CA PRO A 47 5.10 -4.72 -19.99
C PRO A 47 4.96 -4.58 -18.47
N ALA A 48 4.38 -5.58 -17.82
CA ALA A 48 4.43 -5.70 -16.37
C ALA A 48 5.83 -6.11 -15.92
N PRO A 49 6.27 -5.74 -14.70
CA PRO A 49 7.52 -6.21 -14.13
C PRO A 49 7.60 -7.74 -14.13
N SER A 50 8.83 -8.27 -14.16
CA SER A 50 9.09 -9.73 -14.06
C SER A 50 8.46 -10.58 -15.17
N GLY A 51 8.15 -9.99 -16.33
CA GLY A 51 7.67 -10.72 -17.52
C GLY A 51 6.28 -11.38 -17.38
N GLN A 52 5.44 -10.87 -16.50
CA GLN A 52 4.12 -11.43 -16.18
C GLN A 52 3.03 -11.17 -17.23
N GLY A 53 3.35 -10.48 -18.32
CA GLY A 53 2.43 -10.07 -19.37
C GLY A 53 2.36 -8.55 -19.49
N ASN A 54 1.25 -8.03 -19.99
CA ASN A 54 1.06 -6.60 -20.22
C ASN A 54 -0.04 -6.04 -19.33
N LEU A 55 0.20 -4.83 -18.83
CA LEU A 55 -0.80 -3.97 -18.19
C LEU A 55 -1.45 -3.08 -19.26
N HIS A 56 -2.76 -3.03 -19.28
CA HIS A 56 -3.56 -2.28 -20.24
C HIS A 56 -4.07 -0.98 -19.61
N TYR A 57 -3.88 0.13 -20.32
CA TYR A 57 -4.29 1.46 -19.89
C TYR A 57 -5.78 1.71 -20.09
N GLY A 58 -6.39 2.43 -19.14
CA GLY A 58 -7.73 2.95 -19.23
C GLY A 58 -7.97 4.09 -18.25
N LEU A 59 -9.21 4.56 -18.20
CA LEU A 59 -9.66 5.64 -17.32
C LEU A 59 -10.68 5.11 -16.31
N SER A 60 -10.32 4.03 -15.61
CA SER A 60 -11.19 3.34 -14.65
C SER A 60 -10.87 3.64 -13.19
N GLY A 61 -9.81 4.43 -12.91
CA GLY A 61 -9.49 4.88 -11.57
C GLY A 61 -10.55 5.81 -10.99
N THR A 62 -10.73 5.75 -9.65
CA THR A 62 -11.86 6.41 -9.00
C THR A 62 -11.50 6.89 -7.60
N ILE A 63 -12.12 7.97 -7.13
CA ILE A 63 -12.16 8.37 -5.72
C ILE A 63 -13.60 8.27 -5.23
N CYS A 64 -13.79 7.55 -4.13
CA CYS A 64 -15.07 7.36 -3.48
C CYS A 64 -15.12 8.09 -2.13
N LYS A 65 -16.31 8.60 -1.78
CA LYS A 65 -16.68 8.98 -0.42
C LYS A 65 -17.61 7.93 0.16
N ILE A 66 -17.37 7.51 1.38
CA ILE A 66 -18.24 6.54 2.06
C ILE A 66 -19.33 7.28 2.81
N GLU A 67 -20.57 7.08 2.40
CA GLU A 67 -21.74 7.70 3.02
C GLU A 67 -22.89 6.69 3.11
N ASN A 68 -23.57 6.65 4.26
CA ASN A 68 -24.79 5.85 4.45
C ASN A 68 -24.67 4.38 4.03
N GLY A 69 -23.51 3.76 4.29
CA GLY A 69 -23.27 2.36 3.95
C GLY A 69 -23.01 2.08 2.48
N THR A 70 -22.67 3.11 1.69
CA THR A 70 -22.33 2.99 0.27
C THR A 70 -21.07 3.79 -0.07
N ALA A 71 -20.34 3.32 -1.10
CA ALA A 71 -19.27 4.09 -1.72
C ALA A 71 -19.86 4.93 -2.85
N GLN A 72 -19.84 6.25 -2.68
CA GLN A 72 -20.22 7.19 -3.72
C GLN A 72 -18.98 7.57 -4.52
N ARG A 73 -18.94 7.23 -5.81
CA ARG A 73 -17.86 7.62 -6.72
C ARG A 73 -17.96 9.10 -7.04
N ILE A 74 -17.22 9.93 -6.31
CA ILE A 74 -17.24 11.40 -6.43
C ILE A 74 -16.35 11.91 -7.56
N LEU A 75 -15.32 11.14 -7.95
CA LEU A 75 -14.46 11.42 -9.09
C LEU A 75 -14.15 10.11 -9.80
N THR A 76 -14.39 10.07 -11.11
CA THR A 76 -14.16 8.93 -12.00
C THR A 76 -13.30 9.36 -13.18
N GLY A 77 -12.83 8.39 -13.98
CA GLY A 77 -12.06 8.71 -15.17
C GLY A 77 -10.58 8.99 -14.90
N LEU A 78 -10.08 8.60 -13.72
CA LEU A 78 -8.66 8.70 -13.42
C LEU A 78 -7.88 7.60 -14.15
N PRO A 79 -6.61 7.87 -14.52
CA PRO A 79 -5.79 6.90 -15.21
C PRO A 79 -5.58 5.64 -14.36
N SER A 80 -5.57 4.50 -15.04
CA SER A 80 -5.40 3.15 -14.47
C SER A 80 -4.69 2.26 -15.47
N VAL A 81 -3.86 1.35 -14.98
CA VAL A 81 -3.35 0.20 -15.74
C VAL A 81 -3.65 -1.07 -14.96
N ALA A 82 -3.98 -2.16 -15.66
CA ALA A 82 -4.25 -3.46 -15.05
C ALA A 82 -4.03 -4.59 -16.05
N PHE A 83 -3.93 -5.83 -15.55
CA PHE A 83 -4.01 -7.00 -16.41
C PHE A 83 -5.40 -7.11 -17.08
N PRO A 84 -5.54 -7.92 -18.17
CA PRO A 84 -6.82 -8.03 -18.89
C PRO A 84 -8.01 -8.49 -18.04
N ASP A 85 -7.76 -9.20 -16.93
CA ASP A 85 -8.78 -9.61 -15.96
C ASP A 85 -9.09 -8.53 -14.89
N GLY A 86 -8.48 -7.35 -15.02
CA GLY A 86 -8.60 -6.24 -14.09
C GLY A 86 -7.76 -6.38 -12.81
N SER A 87 -7.01 -7.46 -12.65
CA SER A 87 -6.13 -7.64 -11.49
C SER A 87 -4.83 -6.85 -11.62
N GLY A 88 -4.06 -6.72 -10.52
CA GLY A 88 -2.76 -6.05 -10.51
C GLY A 88 -2.84 -4.57 -10.88
N ALA A 89 -3.96 -3.91 -10.59
CA ALA A 89 -4.19 -2.54 -11.00
C ALA A 89 -3.29 -1.53 -10.28
N ALA A 90 -2.76 -0.57 -11.05
CA ALA A 90 -2.17 0.68 -10.58
C ALA A 90 -2.93 1.87 -11.14
N GLY A 91 -3.21 2.83 -10.28
CA GLY A 91 -4.05 4.00 -10.56
C GLY A 91 -4.08 4.88 -9.32
N PRO A 92 -5.22 5.44 -8.89
CA PRO A 92 -5.33 6.10 -7.59
C PRO A 92 -4.96 5.14 -6.45
N HIS A 93 -3.77 5.31 -5.86
CA HIS A 93 -3.26 4.46 -4.81
C HIS A 93 -3.51 5.03 -3.41
N ASP A 94 -3.37 6.33 -3.25
CA ASP A 94 -3.58 6.93 -1.94
C ASP A 94 -4.22 8.31 -2.05
N ILE A 95 -4.92 8.73 -1.00
CA ILE A 95 -5.44 10.09 -0.82
C ILE A 95 -5.22 10.50 0.63
N LYS A 96 -4.63 11.66 0.82
CA LYS A 96 -4.43 12.27 2.15
C LYS A 96 -4.85 13.73 2.12
N PHE A 97 -5.13 14.26 3.30
CA PHE A 97 -5.54 15.64 3.48
C PHE A 97 -4.57 16.37 4.38
N ASP A 98 -4.31 17.63 4.09
CA ASP A 98 -3.70 18.51 5.08
C ASP A 98 -4.74 19.06 6.08
N ALA A 99 -4.28 19.78 7.09
CA ALA A 99 -5.15 20.33 8.12
C ALA A 99 -6.17 21.36 7.59
N THR A 100 -5.96 21.89 6.38
CA THR A 100 -6.90 22.84 5.73
C THR A 100 -7.98 22.13 4.92
N GLY A 101 -7.86 20.79 4.75
CA GLY A 101 -8.74 19.99 3.92
C GLY A 101 -8.34 19.91 2.45
N LYS A 102 -7.15 20.40 2.07
CA LYS A 102 -6.61 20.22 0.72
C LYS A 102 -6.25 18.75 0.51
N ALA A 103 -6.79 18.15 -0.55
CA ALA A 103 -6.56 16.76 -0.88
C ALA A 103 -5.33 16.59 -1.79
N TYR A 104 -4.51 15.60 -1.47
CA TYR A 104 -3.39 15.11 -2.27
C TYR A 104 -3.68 13.66 -2.66
N VAL A 105 -3.60 13.37 -3.95
CA VAL A 105 -3.85 12.03 -4.50
C VAL A 105 -2.58 11.52 -5.13
N LEU A 106 -2.19 10.31 -4.78
CA LEU A 106 -1.07 9.59 -5.35
C LEU A 106 -1.58 8.61 -6.40
N LEU A 107 -1.03 8.70 -7.59
CA LEU A 107 -1.30 7.78 -8.68
C LEU A 107 -0.11 6.82 -8.83
N GLY A 108 -0.33 5.54 -8.65
CA GLY A 108 0.67 4.50 -8.89
C GLY A 108 0.93 4.28 -10.38
N TYR A 109 1.96 3.49 -10.70
CA TYR A 109 2.32 3.19 -12.08
C TYR A 109 2.62 1.70 -12.31
N ALA A 110 3.36 1.06 -11.40
CA ALA A 110 3.68 -0.38 -11.34
C ALA A 110 4.40 -0.93 -12.58
N ALA A 111 5.31 -0.18 -13.20
CA ALA A 111 6.06 -0.61 -14.37
C ALA A 111 7.41 0.13 -14.51
N ASN A 112 8.20 -0.27 -15.53
CA ASN A 112 9.42 0.46 -15.87
C ASN A 112 9.07 1.86 -16.40
N PRO A 113 9.63 2.92 -15.81
CA PRO A 113 9.34 4.31 -16.16
C PRO A 113 9.52 4.65 -17.65
N THR A 114 10.43 3.96 -18.34
CA THR A 114 10.70 4.20 -19.76
C THR A 114 9.50 3.90 -20.66
N PHE A 115 8.59 3.02 -20.22
CA PHE A 115 7.38 2.67 -20.99
C PHE A 115 6.23 3.66 -20.79
N ARG A 116 6.27 4.55 -19.78
CA ARG A 116 5.15 5.47 -19.51
C ARG A 116 4.75 6.32 -20.71
N LYS A 117 5.72 6.74 -21.52
CA LYS A 117 5.45 7.55 -22.73
C LYS A 117 4.56 6.85 -23.76
N SER A 118 4.55 5.52 -23.80
CA SER A 118 3.69 4.77 -24.72
C SER A 118 2.21 4.80 -24.34
N LEU A 119 1.90 5.21 -23.09
CA LEU A 119 0.51 5.41 -22.60
C LEU A 119 -0.06 6.78 -23.00
N GLY A 120 0.74 7.65 -23.63
CA GLY A 120 0.37 9.04 -23.92
C GLY A 120 0.56 9.98 -22.74
N ASP A 121 -0.21 11.07 -22.72
CA ASP A 121 -0.20 12.00 -21.59
C ASP A 121 -1.01 11.40 -20.42
N THR A 122 -0.35 11.13 -19.31
CA THR A 122 -0.95 10.45 -18.15
C THR A 122 -0.38 10.99 -16.85
N ASP A 123 -1.20 10.97 -15.80
CA ASP A 123 -0.77 11.29 -14.43
C ASP A 123 -0.35 10.05 -13.61
N LEU A 124 -0.29 8.86 -14.20
CA LEU A 124 0.27 7.69 -13.51
C LEU A 124 1.70 7.98 -13.04
N GLY A 125 1.99 7.63 -11.80
CA GLY A 125 3.29 7.87 -11.17
C GLY A 125 3.48 9.28 -10.62
N LYS A 126 2.40 10.06 -10.47
CA LYS A 126 2.46 11.45 -9.98
C LYS A 126 1.68 11.65 -8.69
N VAL A 127 2.02 12.71 -7.97
CA VAL A 127 1.16 13.33 -6.96
C VAL A 127 0.38 14.45 -7.61
N ILE A 128 -0.92 14.44 -7.41
CA ILE A 128 -1.84 15.50 -7.87
C ILE A 128 -2.60 16.09 -6.67
N THR A 129 -3.05 17.32 -6.78
CA THR A 129 -4.05 17.90 -5.86
C THR A 129 -5.44 17.78 -6.44
N LEU A 130 -6.41 17.54 -5.58
CA LEU A 130 -7.83 17.51 -5.92
C LEU A 130 -8.58 18.59 -5.16
N ASN A 131 -9.25 19.48 -5.90
CA ASN A 131 -10.23 20.38 -5.33
C ASN A 131 -11.60 19.70 -5.32
N LEU A 132 -12.05 19.29 -4.12
CA LEU A 132 -13.30 18.55 -3.95
C LEU A 132 -14.56 19.36 -4.29
N SER A 133 -14.49 20.70 -4.33
CA SER A 133 -15.67 21.53 -4.61
C SER A 133 -16.04 21.60 -6.09
N ASN A 134 -15.06 21.40 -6.98
CA ASN A 134 -15.26 21.49 -8.43
C ASN A 134 -14.58 20.36 -9.23
N ASN A 135 -14.01 19.38 -8.54
CA ASN A 135 -13.31 18.22 -9.10
C ASN A 135 -12.12 18.58 -10.02
N THR A 136 -11.48 19.76 -9.80
CA THR A 136 -10.30 20.11 -10.58
C THR A 136 -9.05 19.43 -10.03
N LEU A 137 -8.23 18.93 -10.93
CA LEU A 137 -6.97 18.26 -10.66
C LEU A 137 -5.79 19.13 -11.10
N SER A 138 -4.70 19.07 -10.35
CA SER A 138 -3.43 19.72 -10.71
C SER A 138 -2.27 18.83 -10.33
N SER A 139 -1.44 18.46 -11.30
CA SER A 139 -0.21 17.69 -11.04
C SER A 139 0.80 18.60 -10.32
N ILE A 140 1.40 18.07 -9.24
CA ILE A 140 2.38 18.82 -8.45
C ILE A 140 3.76 18.15 -8.42
N ALA A 141 3.84 16.83 -8.54
CA ALA A 141 5.13 16.14 -8.53
C ALA A 141 5.09 14.87 -9.39
N ASP A 142 6.12 14.65 -10.17
CA ASP A 142 6.30 13.44 -10.99
C ASP A 142 7.31 12.51 -10.28
N ILE A 143 6.80 11.59 -9.50
CA ILE A 143 7.57 10.65 -8.69
C ILE A 143 8.33 9.67 -9.57
N THR A 144 7.65 9.11 -10.57
CA THR A 144 8.26 8.15 -11.52
C THR A 144 9.38 8.78 -12.35
N ASN A 145 9.29 10.07 -12.67
CA ASN A 145 10.36 10.76 -13.39
C ASN A 145 11.60 10.99 -12.49
N CYS A 146 11.41 11.15 -11.18
CA CYS A 146 12.52 11.22 -10.22
C CYS A 146 13.33 9.92 -10.23
N GLU A 147 12.69 8.77 -10.29
CA GLU A 147 13.33 7.46 -10.41
C GLU A 147 14.24 7.38 -11.65
N VAL A 148 13.74 7.76 -12.81
CA VAL A 148 14.49 7.76 -14.07
C VAL A 148 15.72 8.68 -14.00
N ILE A 149 15.54 9.88 -13.44
CA ILE A 149 16.62 10.88 -13.38
C ILE A 149 17.72 10.47 -12.40
N ASN A 150 17.36 9.96 -11.25
CA ASN A 150 18.30 9.69 -10.16
C ASN A 150 18.87 8.27 -10.18
N LYS A 151 18.34 7.37 -11.03
CA LYS A 151 18.72 5.94 -11.07
C LYS A 151 18.73 5.32 -9.68
N ILE A 152 17.64 5.49 -8.93
CA ILE A 152 17.52 5.09 -7.53
C ILE A 152 17.52 3.55 -7.40
N ALA A 153 17.03 2.85 -8.42
CA ALA A 153 17.02 1.39 -8.43
C ALA A 153 18.46 0.81 -8.44
N SER A 154 18.64 -0.30 -7.74
CA SER A 154 19.93 -1.02 -7.74
C SER A 154 20.26 -1.51 -9.16
N SER A 155 21.55 -1.58 -9.49
CA SER A 155 22.03 -1.88 -10.84
C SER A 155 21.72 -3.31 -11.35
N GLU A 156 21.24 -4.19 -10.48
CA GLU A 156 20.98 -5.61 -10.79
C GLU A 156 19.50 -5.96 -10.85
N SER A 157 18.61 -5.09 -10.35
CA SER A 157 17.17 -5.29 -10.38
C SER A 157 16.51 -4.60 -11.58
N GLU A 158 15.37 -5.12 -12.00
CA GLU A 158 14.53 -4.48 -12.99
C GLU A 158 14.11 -3.08 -12.48
N VAL A 159 14.38 -2.05 -13.26
CA VAL A 159 13.96 -0.69 -12.92
C VAL A 159 12.44 -0.62 -12.96
N ALA A 160 11.83 -0.35 -11.83
CA ALA A 160 10.39 -0.17 -11.70
C ALA A 160 10.08 0.99 -10.78
N SER A 161 8.94 1.65 -11.00
CA SER A 161 8.39 2.65 -10.10
C SER A 161 6.94 2.31 -9.84
N ASN A 162 6.54 2.34 -8.58
CA ASN A 162 5.17 2.16 -8.15
C ASN A 162 4.90 2.98 -6.89
N PRO A 163 4.71 4.29 -7.01
CA PRO A 163 4.31 5.12 -5.88
C PRO A 163 3.05 4.56 -5.23
N LEU A 164 3.11 4.18 -3.94
CA LEU A 164 2.06 3.39 -3.31
C LEU A 164 1.35 4.12 -2.17
N SER A 165 2.08 4.82 -1.33
CA SER A 165 1.52 5.56 -0.18
C SER A 165 2.17 6.93 -0.04
N LEU A 166 1.44 7.86 0.54
CA LEU A 166 1.95 9.19 0.88
C LEU A 166 1.56 9.60 2.31
N TYR A 167 2.42 10.39 2.93
CA TYR A 167 2.17 11.06 4.21
C TYR A 167 2.26 12.58 4.02
N VAL A 168 1.29 13.33 4.59
CA VAL A 168 1.32 14.80 4.58
C VAL A 168 1.98 15.29 5.87
N ASP A 169 3.17 15.86 5.74
CA ASP A 169 3.97 16.37 6.84
C ASP A 169 4.11 17.91 6.75
N GLU A 170 3.16 18.62 7.34
CA GLU A 170 3.09 20.09 7.32
C GLU A 170 3.23 20.70 5.91
N HIS A 171 4.45 21.06 5.49
CA HIS A 171 4.74 21.71 4.21
C HIS A 171 5.33 20.76 3.16
N ARG A 172 5.40 19.45 3.44
CA ARG A 172 5.93 18.47 2.51
C ARG A 172 5.08 17.20 2.48
N LEU A 173 5.22 16.49 1.40
CA LEU A 173 4.72 15.15 1.22
C LEU A 173 5.89 14.17 1.29
N VAL A 174 5.69 13.06 1.96
CA VAL A 174 6.64 11.94 1.98
C VAL A 174 5.98 10.79 1.24
N VAL A 175 6.63 10.28 0.21
CA VAL A 175 6.06 9.29 -0.72
C VAL A 175 6.90 8.02 -0.68
N VAL A 176 6.23 6.89 -0.51
CA VAL A 176 6.83 5.56 -0.69
C VAL A 176 6.69 5.15 -2.14
N ASP A 177 7.80 4.81 -2.79
CA ASP A 177 7.81 4.11 -4.08
C ASP A 177 8.22 2.65 -3.87
N ALA A 178 7.22 1.76 -3.96
CA ALA A 178 7.39 0.33 -3.75
C ALA A 178 8.22 -0.34 -4.84
N GLY A 179 8.13 0.15 -6.07
CA GLY A 179 8.91 -0.36 -7.20
C GLY A 179 10.38 0.02 -7.13
N ALA A 180 10.65 1.22 -6.62
CA ALA A 180 12.00 1.77 -6.49
C ALA A 180 12.67 1.49 -5.13
N ASN A 181 11.98 0.83 -4.21
CA ASN A 181 12.43 0.62 -2.81
C ASN A 181 12.86 1.93 -2.13
N SER A 182 12.11 2.98 -2.32
CA SER A 182 12.55 4.32 -1.91
C SER A 182 11.49 5.10 -1.14
N LEU A 183 11.98 6.01 -0.30
CA LEU A 183 11.21 7.05 0.34
C LEU A 183 11.63 8.40 -0.26
N LEU A 184 10.68 9.13 -0.81
CA LEU A 184 10.91 10.43 -1.44
C LEU A 184 10.25 11.53 -0.62
N SER A 185 10.74 12.74 -0.76
CA SER A 185 10.19 13.94 -0.14
C SER A 185 10.00 15.02 -1.19
N VAL A 186 8.86 15.70 -1.15
CA VAL A 186 8.53 16.84 -2.03
C VAL A 186 7.73 17.86 -1.24
N ASN A 187 7.94 19.15 -1.50
CA ASN A 187 7.13 20.19 -0.88
C ASN A 187 5.67 20.13 -1.38
N THR A 188 4.72 20.63 -0.59
CA THR A 188 3.28 20.65 -0.94
C THR A 188 2.94 21.53 -2.15
N ASP A 189 3.90 22.36 -2.62
CA ASP A 189 3.84 23.12 -3.87
C ASP A 189 4.49 22.40 -5.06
N GLY A 190 5.04 21.18 -4.86
CA GLY A 190 5.72 20.38 -5.86
C GLY A 190 7.22 20.65 -6.01
N SER A 191 7.76 21.64 -5.31
CA SER A 191 9.19 21.92 -5.33
C SER A 191 10.01 20.94 -4.50
N ASN A 192 11.33 20.89 -4.68
CA ASN A 192 12.27 20.10 -3.88
C ASN A 192 11.99 18.59 -3.85
N LEU A 193 11.51 18.00 -4.95
CA LEU A 193 11.43 16.54 -5.05
C LEU A 193 12.84 15.94 -4.96
N LYS A 194 13.04 15.07 -3.95
CA LYS A 194 14.32 14.42 -3.69
C LYS A 194 14.16 13.06 -3.03
N LEU A 195 15.18 12.21 -3.21
CA LEU A 195 15.31 10.98 -2.42
C LEU A 195 15.57 11.36 -0.95
N LEU A 196 14.78 10.77 -0.04
CA LEU A 196 15.02 10.85 1.39
C LEU A 196 15.80 9.63 1.87
N ALA A 197 15.39 8.41 1.45
CA ALA A 197 16.05 7.17 1.79
C ALA A 197 15.84 6.12 0.70
N ALA A 198 16.86 5.27 0.46
CA ALA A 198 16.75 4.06 -0.35
C ALA A 198 16.82 2.84 0.59
N ILE A 199 15.78 2.02 0.61
CA ILE A 199 15.71 0.83 1.47
C ILE A 199 16.44 -0.30 0.75
N PRO A 200 17.51 -0.87 1.33
CA PRO A 200 18.37 -1.82 0.63
C PRO A 200 17.70 -3.18 0.41
N GLU A 201 18.09 -3.83 -0.66
CA GLU A 201 17.85 -5.26 -0.85
C GLU A 201 18.52 -6.08 0.26
N ARG A 202 17.97 -7.24 0.54
CA ARG A 202 18.53 -8.20 1.49
C ARG A 202 18.78 -9.54 0.82
N ILE A 203 19.89 -10.20 1.15
CA ILE A 203 20.19 -11.54 0.65
C ILE A 203 19.47 -12.55 1.53
N LEU A 204 18.56 -13.31 0.94
CA LEU A 204 17.94 -14.47 1.59
C LEU A 204 18.83 -15.70 1.41
N THR A 205 19.03 -16.44 2.50
CA THR A 205 19.77 -17.70 2.47
C THR A 205 18.79 -18.87 2.60
N ASN A 206 18.90 -19.84 1.67
CA ASN A 206 18.03 -21.02 1.59
C ASN A 206 16.53 -20.69 1.63
N PRO A 207 16.05 -19.74 0.79
CA PRO A 207 14.65 -19.40 0.78
C PRO A 207 13.77 -20.55 0.30
N ILE A 208 12.52 -20.57 0.77
CA ILE A 208 11.52 -21.51 0.32
C ILE A 208 10.85 -20.93 -0.93
N PHE A 209 10.85 -21.69 -2.02
CA PHE A 209 10.20 -21.32 -3.28
C PHE A 209 8.88 -22.09 -3.49
N PRO A 210 7.96 -21.54 -4.30
CA PRO A 210 6.78 -22.28 -4.70
C PRO A 210 7.16 -23.58 -5.42
N GLY A 211 6.60 -24.69 -4.96
CA GLY A 211 6.77 -25.99 -5.63
C GLY A 211 6.02 -26.03 -6.97
N ALA A 212 6.41 -26.96 -7.86
CA ALA A 212 5.82 -27.11 -9.20
C ALA A 212 4.28 -27.36 -9.22
N LYS A 213 3.64 -27.56 -8.08
CA LYS A 213 2.20 -27.81 -7.93
C LYS A 213 1.39 -26.64 -7.36
N SER A 214 2.01 -25.51 -7.06
CA SER A 214 1.26 -24.33 -6.56
C SER A 214 0.59 -23.63 -7.75
N GLN A 215 -0.62 -24.08 -8.13
CA GLN A 215 -1.37 -23.58 -9.30
C GLN A 215 -2.38 -22.47 -8.97
N ASN A 216 -2.50 -22.02 -7.71
CA ASN A 216 -3.53 -21.07 -7.30
C ASN A 216 -2.94 -19.70 -6.94
N PHE A 217 -2.22 -19.11 -7.90
CA PHE A 217 -1.67 -17.77 -7.68
C PHE A 217 -2.60 -16.68 -8.20
N ASP A 218 -2.85 -15.71 -7.33
CA ASP A 218 -3.20 -14.36 -7.76
C ASP A 218 -1.96 -13.77 -8.45
N ARG A 219 -2.06 -13.52 -9.77
CA ARG A 219 -0.95 -13.38 -10.72
C ARG A 219 -0.09 -12.12 -10.55
N GLY A 220 0.08 -11.67 -9.31
CA GLY A 220 0.81 -10.44 -9.09
C GLY A 220 2.33 -10.52 -9.34
N HIS A 221 3.08 -11.54 -8.94
CA HIS A 221 4.56 -11.45 -8.94
C HIS A 221 5.28 -12.81 -8.81
N VAL A 222 4.92 -13.86 -9.56
CA VAL A 222 5.61 -15.15 -9.42
C VAL A 222 6.12 -15.68 -10.77
N PRO A 223 7.42 -16.08 -10.83
CA PRO A 223 7.95 -16.82 -11.95
C PRO A 223 7.15 -18.11 -12.21
N ALA A 224 7.05 -18.52 -13.48
CA ALA A 224 6.31 -19.71 -13.88
C ALA A 224 6.72 -20.96 -13.08
N PRO A 225 5.79 -21.88 -12.75
CA PRO A 225 6.11 -23.14 -12.11
C PRO A 225 7.19 -23.88 -12.90
N GLY A 226 8.27 -24.29 -12.21
CA GLY A 226 9.41 -24.96 -12.86
C GLY A 226 10.58 -24.06 -13.24
N ALA A 227 10.50 -22.75 -13.01
CA ALA A 227 11.62 -21.83 -13.28
C ALA A 227 12.87 -22.09 -12.42
N PHE A 228 12.75 -22.87 -11.34
CA PHE A 228 13.87 -23.19 -10.45
C PHE A 228 14.06 -24.71 -10.33
N PRO A 229 14.70 -25.37 -11.30
CA PRO A 229 14.99 -26.82 -11.22
C PRO A 229 15.95 -27.17 -10.07
N GLN A 230 16.78 -26.24 -9.64
CA GLN A 230 17.48 -26.25 -8.35
C GLN A 230 17.30 -24.88 -7.71
N ALA A 231 16.64 -24.84 -6.55
CA ALA A 231 16.43 -23.59 -5.81
C ALA A 231 17.79 -22.98 -5.46
N PRO A 232 18.05 -21.69 -5.81
CA PRO A 232 19.29 -21.03 -5.44
C PRO A 232 19.40 -20.93 -3.92
N THR A 233 20.61 -21.13 -3.40
CA THR A 233 20.89 -21.06 -1.95
C THR A 233 20.91 -19.63 -1.44
N GLN A 234 21.09 -18.65 -2.31
CA GLN A 234 21.04 -17.22 -2.00
C GLN A 234 20.31 -16.47 -3.12
N VAL A 235 19.40 -15.57 -2.75
CA VAL A 235 18.73 -14.66 -3.68
C VAL A 235 18.63 -13.25 -3.10
N PRO A 236 18.85 -12.21 -3.90
CA PRO A 236 18.49 -10.86 -3.51
C PRO A 236 16.96 -10.75 -3.39
N MET A 237 16.49 -10.11 -2.33
CA MET A 237 15.08 -9.84 -2.10
C MET A 237 14.86 -8.34 -1.99
N GLN A 238 14.02 -7.80 -2.85
CA GLN A 238 13.57 -6.41 -2.80
C GLN A 238 12.82 -6.14 -1.50
N SER A 239 12.94 -4.95 -0.96
CA SER A 239 12.20 -4.53 0.23
C SER A 239 10.70 -4.39 -0.07
N VAL A 240 10.36 -3.73 -1.17
CA VAL A 240 8.97 -3.39 -1.54
C VAL A 240 8.27 -2.64 -0.39
N PRO A 241 8.70 -1.43 -0.04
CA PRO A 241 8.03 -0.61 0.97
C PRO A 241 6.61 -0.28 0.53
N THR A 242 5.67 -0.28 1.47
CA THR A 242 4.24 -0.15 1.14
C THR A 242 3.55 1.03 1.78
N ASP A 243 3.93 1.41 2.98
CA ASP A 243 3.30 2.53 3.68
C ASP A 243 4.31 3.32 4.51
N VAL A 244 3.97 4.59 4.79
CA VAL A 244 4.75 5.51 5.61
C VAL A 244 3.86 6.28 6.58
N VAL A 245 4.23 6.30 7.85
CA VAL A 245 3.62 7.11 8.90
C VAL A 245 4.70 7.82 9.71
N LYS A 246 4.35 8.93 10.36
CA LYS A 246 5.27 9.67 11.23
C LYS A 246 5.02 9.31 12.69
N GLY A 247 6.06 8.94 13.40
CA GLY A 247 6.01 8.66 14.82
C GLY A 247 6.02 9.92 15.68
N VAL A 248 5.70 9.74 16.95
CA VAL A 248 5.74 10.84 17.95
C VAL A 248 7.15 11.39 18.18
N ASP A 249 8.18 10.62 17.85
CA ASP A 249 9.59 11.00 17.87
C ASP A 249 10.04 11.81 16.64
N GLY A 250 9.11 12.10 15.72
CA GLY A 250 9.35 12.85 14.50
C GLY A 250 9.98 12.07 13.35
N ALA A 251 10.36 10.79 13.56
CA ALA A 251 10.87 9.92 12.51
C ALA A 251 9.74 9.35 11.64
N TYR A 252 10.09 8.92 10.43
CA TYR A 252 9.17 8.18 9.57
C TYR A 252 9.32 6.68 9.82
N TYR A 253 8.20 6.00 9.86
CA TYR A 253 8.13 4.55 9.94
C TYR A 253 7.63 4.04 8.60
N VAL A 254 8.34 3.06 8.04
CA VAL A 254 8.04 2.47 6.73
C VAL A 254 7.92 0.98 6.87
N CYS A 255 6.79 0.40 6.49
CA CYS A 255 6.64 -1.04 6.45
C CYS A 255 6.95 -1.60 5.05
N GLU A 256 7.37 -2.86 5.01
CA GLU A 256 7.69 -3.55 3.76
C GLU A 256 6.81 -4.77 3.53
N PHE A 257 6.46 -4.98 2.27
CA PHE A 257 5.79 -6.21 1.83
C PHE A 257 6.75 -7.38 1.74
N SER A 258 8.01 -7.09 1.42
CA SER A 258 9.06 -7.98 0.94
C SER A 258 8.81 -8.53 -0.47
N GLY A 259 9.89 -8.64 -1.23
CA GLY A 259 9.87 -9.17 -2.59
C GLY A 259 9.80 -10.70 -2.63
N PHE A 260 9.75 -11.22 -3.88
CA PHE A 260 9.81 -12.66 -4.11
C PHE A 260 11.07 -13.28 -3.45
N PRO A 261 10.95 -14.44 -2.79
CA PRO A 261 9.81 -15.38 -2.75
C PRO A 261 8.79 -15.14 -1.62
N PHE A 262 8.65 -13.91 -1.11
CA PHE A 262 7.69 -13.53 -0.07
C PHE A 262 7.85 -14.36 1.21
N PRO A 263 9.02 -14.35 1.87
CA PRO A 263 9.29 -15.21 3.00
C PRO A 263 8.41 -14.85 4.21
N GLU A 264 7.84 -15.88 4.83
CA GLU A 264 7.12 -15.71 6.09
C GLU A 264 8.08 -15.23 7.19
N GLY A 265 7.66 -14.20 7.94
CA GLY A 265 8.52 -13.54 8.90
C GLY A 265 9.65 -12.70 8.28
N GLY A 266 9.64 -12.52 6.95
CA GLY A 266 10.70 -11.81 6.24
C GLY A 266 10.52 -10.30 6.12
N ALA A 267 9.37 -9.76 6.48
CA ALA A 267 9.08 -8.33 6.38
C ALA A 267 9.48 -7.57 7.65
N ASN A 268 9.95 -6.34 7.47
CA ASN A 268 10.37 -5.42 8.52
C ASN A 268 9.52 -4.16 8.54
N ILE A 269 9.64 -3.43 9.63
CA ILE A 269 9.30 -2.01 9.74
C ILE A 269 10.62 -1.28 9.97
N TYR A 270 10.88 -0.28 9.15
CA TYR A 270 12.05 0.59 9.28
C TYR A 270 11.65 1.88 9.96
N ARG A 271 12.54 2.41 10.79
CA ARG A 271 12.50 3.78 11.28
C ARG A 271 13.52 4.59 10.48
N ILE A 272 13.07 5.69 9.90
CA ILE A 272 13.87 6.54 9.03
C ILE A 272 13.88 7.94 9.62
N SER A 273 15.07 8.45 9.95
CA SER A 273 15.22 9.80 10.46
C SER A 273 14.85 10.83 9.39
N VAL A 274 14.62 12.08 9.80
CA VAL A 274 14.35 13.19 8.88
C VAL A 274 15.51 13.47 7.93
N ASP A 275 16.72 13.00 8.27
CA ASP A 275 17.94 13.10 7.47
C ASP A 275 18.19 11.85 6.59
N GLY A 276 17.30 10.84 6.67
CA GLY A 276 17.32 9.64 5.83
C GLY A 276 18.13 8.46 6.39
N GLU A 277 18.55 8.49 7.66
CA GLU A 277 19.18 7.34 8.30
C GLU A 277 18.15 6.24 8.58
N ILE A 278 18.48 5.00 8.20
CA ILE A 278 17.57 3.84 8.24
C ILE A 278 18.00 2.90 9.33
N GLU A 279 17.06 2.50 10.19
CA GLU A 279 17.24 1.41 11.15
C GLU A 279 16.04 0.46 11.13
N VAL A 280 16.23 -0.81 11.48
CA VAL A 280 15.13 -1.78 11.64
C VAL A 280 14.47 -1.52 12.98
N PHE A 281 13.23 -1.03 12.95
CA PHE A 281 12.42 -0.82 14.16
C PHE A 281 11.82 -2.13 14.67
N ALA A 282 11.25 -2.92 13.75
CA ALA A 282 10.63 -4.20 14.10
C ALA A 282 10.73 -5.17 12.91
N SER A 283 10.80 -6.48 13.19
CA SER A 283 10.99 -7.53 12.19
C SER A 283 10.06 -8.72 12.42
N LEU A 284 10.17 -9.75 11.60
CA LEU A 284 9.40 -11.00 11.71
C LEU A 284 7.89 -10.82 11.40
N PHE A 285 7.58 -9.98 10.44
CA PHE A 285 6.24 -9.87 9.85
C PHE A 285 6.18 -10.57 8.48
N THR A 286 4.97 -10.71 7.97
CA THR A 286 4.72 -11.29 6.65
C THR A 286 3.88 -10.32 5.83
N GLN A 287 4.41 -9.85 4.70
CA GLN A 287 3.69 -9.02 3.72
C GLN A 287 2.89 -7.87 4.36
N LEU A 288 3.59 -6.93 5.03
CA LEU A 288 2.96 -5.72 5.56
C LEU A 288 2.47 -4.84 4.42
N ILE A 289 1.30 -4.22 4.60
CA ILE A 289 0.69 -3.39 3.55
C ILE A 289 0.38 -1.96 4.01
N ASP A 290 0.01 -1.76 5.27
CA ASP A 290 -0.38 -0.46 5.81
C ASP A 290 -0.17 -0.42 7.32
N MET A 291 -0.05 0.77 7.91
CA MET A 291 0.10 0.96 9.35
C MET A 291 -0.38 2.33 9.81
N THR A 292 -0.70 2.45 11.09
CA THR A 292 -1.12 3.73 11.70
C THR A 292 -0.77 3.79 13.18
N PHE A 293 -0.43 4.97 13.68
CA PHE A 293 -0.28 5.21 15.11
C PHE A 293 -1.58 5.69 15.74
N ASP A 294 -1.84 5.28 16.99
CA ASP A 294 -2.80 5.98 17.83
C ASP A 294 -2.15 7.12 18.62
N ALA A 295 -2.98 7.88 19.34
CA ALA A 295 -2.52 9.02 20.14
C ALA A 295 -1.64 8.60 21.35
N GLU A 296 -1.72 7.35 21.76
CA GLU A 296 -0.93 6.76 22.84
C GLU A 296 0.43 6.24 22.35
N GLY A 297 0.71 6.32 21.05
CA GLY A 297 1.95 5.86 20.42
C GLY A 297 1.99 4.36 20.15
N ASN A 298 0.85 3.66 20.20
CA ASN A 298 0.80 2.29 19.71
C ASN A 298 0.78 2.29 18.18
N LEU A 299 1.61 1.44 17.58
CA LEU A 299 1.60 1.22 16.14
C LEU A 299 0.72 0.01 15.81
N TYR A 300 -0.27 0.22 14.95
CA TYR A 300 -1.08 -0.85 14.39
C TYR A 300 -0.60 -1.14 12.97
N VAL A 301 -0.33 -2.40 12.69
CA VAL A 301 0.20 -2.84 11.40
C VAL A 301 -0.72 -3.88 10.78
N LEU A 302 -0.90 -3.77 9.47
CA LEU A 302 -1.78 -4.62 8.69
C LEU A 302 -0.94 -5.57 7.83
N GLN A 303 -1.08 -6.88 8.02
CA GLN A 303 -0.54 -7.89 7.12
C GLN A 303 -1.55 -8.20 6.01
N HIS A 304 -1.12 -8.08 4.76
CA HIS A 304 -1.93 -8.44 3.60
C HIS A 304 -2.23 -9.93 3.57
N MET A 305 -1.21 -10.74 3.85
CA MET A 305 -1.32 -12.19 4.03
C MET A 305 -0.42 -12.65 5.16
N ASN A 306 -0.86 -13.68 5.88
CA ASN A 306 -0.10 -14.28 7.01
C ASN A 306 0.89 -15.34 6.53
N GLN A 307 0.82 -15.73 5.27
CA GLN A 307 1.69 -16.71 4.64
C GLN A 307 2.19 -16.18 3.30
N SER A 308 3.26 -16.79 2.79
CA SER A 308 3.75 -16.47 1.45
C SER A 308 2.61 -16.48 0.44
N GLY A 309 2.45 -15.39 -0.35
CA GLY A 309 1.34 -15.21 -1.27
C GLY A 309 1.10 -16.40 -2.21
N TRP A 310 2.18 -17.11 -2.61
CA TRP A 310 2.10 -18.31 -3.45
C TRP A 310 1.44 -19.53 -2.79
N LYS A 311 1.12 -19.49 -1.50
CA LYS A 311 0.31 -20.53 -0.84
C LYS A 311 -1.20 -20.36 -1.09
N GLY A 312 -1.62 -19.19 -1.59
CA GLY A 312 -3.01 -18.92 -1.97
C GLY A 312 -3.98 -18.82 -0.79
N ILE A 313 -3.46 -18.57 0.43
CA ILE A 313 -4.29 -18.35 1.61
C ILE A 313 -4.42 -16.84 1.80
N PRO A 314 -5.66 -16.29 1.67
CA PRO A 314 -5.87 -14.84 1.66
C PRO A 314 -5.90 -14.20 3.06
N ASP A 315 -5.77 -15.00 4.13
CA ASP A 315 -5.90 -14.53 5.50
C ASP A 315 -4.85 -13.47 5.84
N GLY A 316 -5.30 -12.29 6.24
CA GLY A 316 -4.49 -11.20 6.75
C GLY A 316 -4.51 -11.13 8.28
N ALA A 317 -3.78 -10.15 8.84
CA ALA A 317 -3.79 -9.87 10.27
C ALA A 317 -3.70 -8.38 10.59
N LEU A 318 -4.30 -7.99 11.72
CA LEU A 318 -4.09 -6.71 12.38
C LEU A 318 -3.31 -6.95 13.67
N ILE A 319 -2.14 -6.33 13.79
CA ILE A 319 -1.21 -6.50 14.90
C ILE A 319 -0.95 -5.13 15.55
N LYS A 320 -1.01 -5.08 16.87
CA LYS A 320 -0.62 -3.92 17.69
C LYS A 320 0.82 -4.09 18.17
N ILE A 321 1.61 -3.03 18.09
CA ILE A 321 2.92 -2.89 18.73
C ILE A 321 2.82 -1.74 19.73
N ALA A 322 2.96 -2.04 21.01
CA ALA A 322 2.95 -1.03 22.05
C ALA A 322 4.31 -0.26 22.09
N PRO A 323 4.37 0.93 22.71
CA PRO A 323 5.62 1.70 22.80
C PRO A 323 6.79 0.96 23.48
N ASN A 324 6.51 -0.04 24.32
CA ASN A 324 7.52 -0.91 24.93
C ASN A 324 7.97 -2.07 24.02
N GLY A 325 7.45 -2.13 22.77
CA GLY A 325 7.75 -3.20 21.81
C GLY A 325 6.91 -4.46 21.96
N GLU A 326 5.99 -4.54 22.93
CA GLU A 326 5.09 -5.69 23.07
C GLU A 326 4.14 -5.79 21.89
N ARG A 327 4.02 -7.00 21.31
CA ARG A 327 3.15 -7.28 20.17
C ARG A 327 1.91 -8.06 20.59
N THR A 328 0.77 -7.65 20.04
CA THR A 328 -0.51 -8.33 20.25
C THR A 328 -1.21 -8.47 18.90
N THR A 329 -1.46 -9.69 18.46
CA THR A 329 -2.34 -9.94 17.31
C THR A 329 -3.78 -9.69 17.71
N LEU A 330 -4.41 -8.71 17.11
CA LEU A 330 -5.80 -8.33 17.40
C LEU A 330 -6.78 -9.16 16.56
N ILE A 331 -6.43 -9.39 15.29
CA ILE A 331 -7.23 -10.17 14.33
C ILE A 331 -6.26 -10.97 13.49
N GLU A 332 -6.59 -12.23 13.23
CA GLU A 332 -5.86 -13.10 12.30
C GLU A 332 -6.88 -13.94 11.53
N GLY A 333 -6.87 -13.81 10.20
CA GLY A 333 -7.90 -14.41 9.35
C GLY A 333 -9.31 -13.96 9.75
N ASN A 334 -10.20 -14.90 10.04
CA ASN A 334 -11.57 -14.65 10.51
C ASN A 334 -12.36 -13.68 9.60
N GLY A 335 -12.17 -13.83 8.27
CA GLY A 335 -12.79 -12.98 7.26
C GLY A 335 -12.03 -11.69 6.91
N LEU A 336 -10.89 -11.42 7.55
CA LEU A 336 -9.93 -10.42 7.10
C LEU A 336 -9.06 -11.07 6.02
N GLU A 337 -9.37 -10.75 4.76
CA GLU A 337 -8.79 -11.37 3.58
C GLU A 337 -8.14 -10.31 2.70
N MET A 338 -6.86 -10.47 2.37
CA MET A 338 -6.11 -9.55 1.51
C MET A 338 -6.41 -8.06 1.81
N PRO A 339 -6.35 -7.64 3.09
CA PRO A 339 -6.58 -6.22 3.41
C PRO A 339 -5.51 -5.35 2.76
N SER A 340 -5.87 -4.12 2.38
CA SER A 340 -4.97 -3.22 1.64
C SER A 340 -4.80 -1.83 2.24
N ALA A 341 -5.64 -1.41 3.19
CA ALA A 341 -5.46 -0.15 3.90
C ALA A 341 -6.08 -0.18 5.29
N LEU A 342 -5.54 0.66 6.17
CA LEU A 342 -5.94 0.81 7.58
C LEU A 342 -5.96 2.28 7.98
N THR A 343 -7.00 2.70 8.67
CA THR A 343 -7.00 3.99 9.38
C THR A 343 -7.80 3.89 10.68
N ILE A 344 -7.52 4.78 11.63
CA ILE A 344 -8.30 4.93 12.86
C ILE A 344 -9.28 6.08 12.66
N GLY A 345 -10.57 5.81 12.85
CA GLY A 345 -11.62 6.81 12.72
C GLY A 345 -11.70 7.79 13.89
N PRO A 346 -12.44 8.89 13.73
CA PRO A 346 -12.68 9.85 14.81
C PRO A 346 -13.36 9.24 16.04
N ASP A 347 -14.05 8.11 15.85
CA ASP A 347 -14.68 7.30 16.90
C ASP A 347 -13.70 6.32 17.57
N GLY A 348 -12.45 6.30 17.14
CA GLY A 348 -11.39 5.43 17.64
C GLY A 348 -11.49 3.97 17.13
N ALA A 349 -12.43 3.64 16.25
CA ALA A 349 -12.54 2.34 15.62
C ALA A 349 -11.52 2.19 14.47
N PHE A 350 -11.20 0.95 14.11
CA PHE A 350 -10.43 0.66 12.91
C PHE A 350 -11.32 0.62 11.67
N TYR A 351 -10.86 1.25 10.61
CA TYR A 351 -11.45 1.19 9.29
C TYR A 351 -10.43 0.54 8.36
N ILE A 352 -10.82 -0.51 7.66
CA ILE A 352 -9.92 -1.33 6.86
C ILE A 352 -10.54 -1.55 5.48
N ILE A 353 -9.72 -1.44 4.44
CA ILE A 353 -10.07 -2.02 3.14
C ILE A 353 -9.79 -3.51 3.22
N ASN A 354 -10.85 -4.31 3.08
CA ASN A 354 -10.80 -5.76 3.01
C ASN A 354 -10.99 -6.22 1.56
N LYS A 355 -10.34 -7.32 1.15
CA LYS A 355 -10.40 -7.87 -0.21
C LYS A 355 -9.91 -6.88 -1.28
N GLY A 356 -8.85 -6.11 -0.96
CA GLY A 356 -8.34 -5.02 -1.81
C GLY A 356 -7.57 -5.46 -3.05
N GLY A 357 -7.34 -6.76 -3.25
CA GLY A 357 -6.50 -7.29 -4.33
C GLY A 357 -7.22 -7.61 -5.64
N ARG A 358 -8.55 -7.47 -5.72
CA ARG A 358 -9.33 -7.87 -6.91
C ARG A 358 -10.45 -6.88 -7.23
N PRO A 359 -10.81 -6.75 -8.52
CA PRO A 359 -11.91 -5.89 -8.93
C PRO A 359 -13.27 -6.43 -8.47
N GLY A 360 -14.19 -5.52 -8.13
CA GLY A 360 -15.59 -5.82 -7.85
C GLY A 360 -15.90 -6.48 -6.50
N ILE A 361 -14.89 -6.86 -5.72
CA ILE A 361 -15.10 -7.53 -4.43
C ILE A 361 -14.57 -6.76 -3.21
N GLY A 362 -13.86 -5.67 -3.45
CA GLY A 362 -13.31 -4.83 -2.39
C GLY A 362 -14.38 -4.30 -1.44
N GLN A 363 -14.05 -4.20 -0.16
CA GLN A 363 -14.95 -3.78 0.90
C GLN A 363 -14.26 -2.76 1.81
N VAL A 364 -15.02 -1.83 2.36
CA VAL A 364 -14.62 -1.07 3.56
C VAL A 364 -15.32 -1.68 4.76
N ILE A 365 -14.56 -2.07 5.75
CA ILE A 365 -15.08 -2.64 7.00
C ILE A 365 -14.70 -1.74 8.18
N ARG A 366 -15.56 -1.71 9.20
CA ARG A 366 -15.33 -1.05 10.49
C ARG A 366 -15.25 -2.11 11.59
N ILE A 367 -14.29 -1.97 12.48
CA ILE A 367 -14.00 -2.90 13.57
C ILE A 367 -13.83 -2.09 14.85
N GLU A 368 -14.57 -2.45 15.90
CA GLU A 368 -14.38 -1.81 17.20
C GLU A 368 -12.95 -2.02 17.73
N ASN A 369 -12.30 -0.94 18.14
CA ASN A 369 -11.00 -1.03 18.77
C ASN A 369 -11.16 -1.53 20.22
N PRO A 370 -10.62 -2.72 20.54
CA PRO A 370 -10.81 -3.31 21.87
C PRO A 370 -10.13 -2.52 22.99
N THR A 371 -9.17 -1.67 22.65
CA THR A 371 -8.48 -0.83 23.64
C THR A 371 -9.30 0.37 24.08
N ASN A 372 -10.35 0.77 23.33
CA ASN A 372 -11.22 1.89 23.64
C ASN A 372 -12.44 1.55 24.50
N ILE A 373 -12.75 0.27 24.68
CA ILE A 373 -13.94 -0.19 25.44
C ILE A 373 -13.89 0.22 26.92
N HIS A 374 -12.72 0.52 27.47
CA HIS A 374 -12.59 0.96 28.88
C HIS A 374 -12.84 2.45 29.12
N ARG A 375 -13.01 3.29 28.09
CA ARG A 375 -13.25 4.74 28.24
C ARG A 375 -14.74 5.12 28.36
N SER A 376 -15.67 4.24 28.07
CA SER A 376 -17.12 4.52 28.10
C SER A 376 -17.81 4.25 29.46
N TYR A 377 -17.06 3.89 30.51
CA TYR A 377 -17.59 3.55 31.83
C TYR A 377 -16.98 4.37 32.98
N ILE A 378 -16.43 5.58 32.70
CA ILE A 378 -15.99 6.50 33.74
C ILE A 378 -16.78 7.81 33.65
#